data_d35cd461005b9685b9e1fca4624afcd3
#
_entry.id   d35cd461005b9685b9e1fca4624afcd3
#
_cell.length_a   1.000
_cell.length_b   1.000
_cell.length_c   1.000
_cell.angle_alpha   90.00
_cell.angle_beta   90.00
_cell.angle_gamma   90.00
#
_symmetry.space_group_name_H-M   'P 1'
#
loop_
_entity.id
_entity.type
_entity.pdbx_description
1 polymer ?
#
loop_
_entity_poly.entity_id
_entity_poly.type
_entity_poly.pdbx_seq_one_letter_code
_entity_poly.pdbx_strand_id
1 'polypeptide(L)'
;KVTTDIIDRILYGYTVESLEITPGVNSHLDVRLRPYGQTIQSVAVSVEYGNLTPVAQEMVARDVAFVEPRIEQILLGAPLDSLDWASAVTSQLVRNELEGALPEFIPQVEITPGIQTKVKVYLIPQGAVIRHGSTEISSNTLPSTVFYATKRYYDDYLVGLEGVPVAFVARHESDLLNFIQQGLDNSRASQRFGITMKPTLQLGTDLLLKIQVDSSRYIVRAEGYLDMGTETDHNVGIKLWSGIKQGKGDWYLETNFFPDDYKWAFYPSYAYHFTEDTTMAYQYNLSDKYSRMWLRQDIGARWHVRAQRDFEIKRNEFGLAYDLNNYL
;
A
#
# COMPACT_ATOMS: atom_id res chain seq x y z
N LYS A 1 -25.04 -55.29 17.16
CA LYS A 1 -24.77 -55.29 18.61
C LYS A 1 -23.30 -55.03 18.92
N VAL A 2 -22.36 -55.86 18.44
CA VAL A 2 -20.91 -55.65 18.68
C VAL A 2 -20.43 -54.27 18.14
N THR A 3 -20.85 -53.89 16.95
CA THR A 3 -20.49 -52.60 16.34
C THR A 3 -21.05 -51.42 17.14
N THR A 4 -22.28 -51.52 17.63
CA THR A 4 -22.91 -50.52 18.49
C THR A 4 -22.14 -50.34 19.78
N ASP A 5 -21.82 -51.47 20.47
CA ASP A 5 -21.08 -51.45 21.73
C ASP A 5 -19.65 -50.87 21.58
N ILE A 6 -19.04 -51.06 20.43
CA ILE A 6 -17.71 -50.47 20.10
C ILE A 6 -17.84 -48.96 19.89
N ILE A 7 -18.84 -48.50 19.13
CA ILE A 7 -19.07 -47.09 18.85
C ILE A 7 -19.41 -46.32 20.14
N ASP A 8 -20.29 -46.86 21.00
CA ASP A 8 -20.66 -46.27 22.30
C ASP A 8 -19.44 -46.14 23.23
N ARG A 9 -18.45 -47.04 23.11
CA ARG A 9 -17.20 -46.95 23.89
C ARG A 9 -16.19 -45.94 23.36
N ILE A 10 -16.21 -45.65 22.07
CA ILE A 10 -15.25 -44.76 21.45
C ILE A 10 -15.78 -43.31 21.44
N LEU A 11 -17.07 -43.13 21.22
CA LEU A 11 -17.71 -41.83 21.09
C LEU A 11 -18.35 -41.36 22.39
N TYR A 12 -17.53 -41.06 23.41
CA TYR A 12 -18.01 -40.50 24.66
C TYR A 12 -18.91 -39.27 24.45
N GLY A 13 -20.04 -39.24 25.18
CA GLY A 13 -21.04 -38.18 25.06
C GLY A 13 -22.16 -38.49 24.09
N TYR A 14 -22.09 -39.60 23.34
CA TYR A 14 -23.13 -40.02 22.39
C TYR A 14 -23.52 -41.49 22.63
N THR A 15 -24.79 -41.77 22.34
CA THR A 15 -25.32 -43.15 22.22
C THR A 15 -25.79 -43.40 20.81
N VAL A 16 -25.61 -44.61 20.30
CA VAL A 16 -26.10 -45.01 18.99
C VAL A 16 -27.62 -45.18 19.01
N GLU A 17 -28.34 -44.32 18.31
CA GLU A 17 -29.80 -44.37 18.14
C GLU A 17 -30.22 -45.39 17.07
N SER A 18 -29.52 -45.38 15.94
CA SER A 18 -29.73 -46.33 14.84
C SER A 18 -28.42 -46.63 14.11
N LEU A 19 -28.27 -47.85 13.63
CA LEU A 19 -27.15 -48.31 12.85
C LEU A 19 -27.64 -49.11 11.64
N GLU A 20 -27.35 -48.63 10.46
CA GLU A 20 -27.61 -49.31 9.21
C GLU A 20 -26.30 -49.72 8.55
N ILE A 21 -26.21 -50.96 8.13
CA ILE A 21 -25.02 -51.49 7.48
C ILE A 21 -25.40 -51.95 6.08
N THR A 22 -24.85 -51.35 5.06
CA THR A 22 -24.99 -51.78 3.68
C THR A 22 -23.75 -52.58 3.29
N PRO A 23 -23.82 -53.91 3.26
CA PRO A 23 -22.68 -54.72 2.92
C PRO A 23 -22.33 -54.63 1.43
N GLY A 24 -21.03 -54.51 1.11
CA GLY A 24 -20.49 -54.43 -0.24
C GLY A 24 -18.99 -54.66 -0.26
N VAL A 25 -18.37 -54.53 -1.45
CA VAL A 25 -16.89 -54.53 -1.56
C VAL A 25 -16.28 -53.40 -0.71
N ASN A 26 -17.00 -52.26 -0.66
CA ASN A 26 -16.83 -51.21 0.33
C ASN A 26 -18.13 -51.15 1.12
N SER A 27 -18.15 -51.67 2.34
CA SER A 27 -19.31 -51.63 3.22
C SER A 27 -19.56 -50.20 3.72
N HIS A 28 -20.81 -49.75 3.61
CA HIS A 28 -21.23 -48.44 4.10
C HIS A 28 -21.90 -48.58 5.46
N LEU A 29 -21.51 -47.76 6.41
CA LEU A 29 -22.02 -47.74 7.77
C LEU A 29 -22.69 -46.41 8.03
N ASP A 30 -24.00 -46.39 8.23
CA ASP A 30 -24.77 -45.22 8.57
C ASP A 30 -25.14 -45.27 10.05
N VAL A 31 -24.63 -44.30 10.82
CA VAL A 31 -24.79 -44.27 12.27
C VAL A 31 -25.49 -43.00 12.69
N ARG A 32 -26.65 -43.09 13.33
CA ARG A 32 -27.30 -41.98 14.00
C ARG A 32 -26.94 -41.97 15.47
N LEU A 33 -26.43 -40.83 15.92
CA LEU A 33 -25.97 -40.60 17.27
C LEU A 33 -26.93 -39.65 17.98
N ARG A 34 -27.21 -39.93 19.25
CA ARG A 34 -27.98 -39.09 20.15
C ARG A 34 -27.09 -38.60 21.28
N PRO A 35 -26.96 -37.29 21.53
CA PRO A 35 -26.17 -36.77 22.63
C PRO A 35 -26.78 -37.13 24.00
N TYR A 36 -25.92 -37.42 25.00
CA TYR A 36 -26.32 -37.57 26.37
C TYR A 36 -25.45 -36.74 27.31
N GLY A 37 -25.92 -36.43 28.53
CA GLY A 37 -25.25 -35.61 29.48
C GLY A 37 -25.46 -34.11 29.29
N GLN A 38 -24.52 -33.29 29.78
CA GLN A 38 -24.57 -31.83 29.61
C GLN A 38 -24.08 -31.45 28.22
N THR A 39 -24.80 -30.53 27.59
CA THR A 39 -24.46 -30.01 26.26
C THR A 39 -23.95 -28.56 26.35
N ILE A 40 -23.16 -28.15 25.35
CA ILE A 40 -22.69 -26.79 25.20
C ILE A 40 -23.87 -25.87 24.86
N GLN A 41 -24.10 -24.85 25.71
CA GLN A 41 -25.20 -23.90 25.55
C GLN A 41 -24.78 -22.61 24.86
N SER A 42 -23.51 -22.23 24.99
CA SER A 42 -22.95 -21.05 24.31
C SER A 42 -21.46 -21.24 24.04
N VAL A 43 -20.99 -20.62 22.98
CA VAL A 43 -19.59 -20.61 22.55
C VAL A 43 -19.10 -19.19 22.52
N ALA A 44 -18.01 -18.85 23.20
CA ALA A 44 -17.35 -17.58 23.13
C ALA A 44 -16.05 -17.76 22.33
N VAL A 45 -16.03 -17.18 21.14
CA VAL A 45 -14.85 -17.22 20.26
C VAL A 45 -14.08 -15.91 20.40
N SER A 46 -12.75 -16.00 20.53
CA SER A 46 -11.86 -14.86 20.47
C SER A 46 -10.71 -15.14 19.49
N VAL A 47 -10.44 -14.17 18.62
CA VAL A 47 -9.30 -14.23 17.70
C VAL A 47 -8.18 -13.35 18.24
N GLU A 48 -7.02 -13.95 18.43
CA GLU A 48 -5.81 -13.32 18.96
C GLU A 48 -4.83 -13.09 17.81
N TYR A 49 -4.50 -11.82 17.56
CA TYR A 49 -3.66 -11.39 16.43
C TYR A 49 -2.18 -11.26 16.80
N GLY A 50 -1.77 -11.71 17.98
CA GLY A 50 -0.40 -11.60 18.45
C GLY A 50 0.09 -10.17 18.55
N ASN A 51 1.24 -9.88 17.93
CA ASN A 51 1.87 -8.56 17.99
C ASN A 51 1.45 -7.62 16.82
N LEU A 52 0.39 -7.95 16.07
CA LEU A 52 -0.08 -7.08 15.01
C LEU A 52 -0.62 -5.77 15.58
N THR A 53 -0.36 -4.68 14.88
CA THR A 53 -0.88 -3.35 15.23
C THR A 53 -2.40 -3.28 15.07
N PRO A 54 -3.09 -2.32 15.67
CA PRO A 54 -4.54 -2.18 15.51
C PRO A 54 -5.00 -2.04 14.04
N VAL A 55 -4.21 -1.37 13.20
CA VAL A 55 -4.49 -1.23 11.75
C VAL A 55 -4.41 -2.59 11.05
N ALA A 56 -3.35 -3.35 11.34
CA ALA A 56 -3.16 -4.69 10.80
C ALA A 56 -4.25 -5.66 11.29
N GLN A 57 -4.62 -5.58 12.58
CA GLN A 57 -5.71 -6.38 13.15
C GLN A 57 -7.03 -6.12 12.44
N GLU A 58 -7.40 -4.85 12.18
CA GLU A 58 -8.62 -4.51 11.47
C GLU A 58 -8.65 -5.07 10.05
N MET A 59 -7.51 -5.07 9.37
CA MET A 59 -7.39 -5.61 8.02
C MET A 59 -7.59 -7.13 8.00
N VAL A 60 -6.92 -7.86 8.91
CA VAL A 60 -7.04 -9.32 9.04
C VAL A 60 -8.42 -9.73 9.57
N ALA A 61 -9.02 -8.94 10.49
CA ALA A 61 -10.31 -9.25 11.09
C ALA A 61 -11.45 -9.36 10.05
N ARG A 62 -11.37 -8.65 8.94
CA ARG A 62 -12.35 -8.74 7.85
C ARG A 62 -12.36 -10.13 7.21
N ASP A 63 -11.18 -10.71 7.02
CA ASP A 63 -11.03 -12.03 6.40
C ASP A 63 -11.39 -13.18 7.33
N VAL A 64 -11.37 -12.96 8.65
CA VAL A 64 -11.72 -13.99 9.66
C VAL A 64 -13.12 -13.82 10.25
N ALA A 65 -13.91 -12.87 9.80
CA ALA A 65 -15.23 -12.60 10.35
C ALA A 65 -16.19 -13.81 10.31
N PHE A 66 -15.97 -14.76 9.39
CA PHE A 66 -16.76 -15.99 9.29
C PHE A 66 -16.41 -17.06 10.35
N VAL A 67 -15.25 -16.94 11.01
CA VAL A 67 -14.72 -17.99 11.92
C VAL A 67 -15.59 -18.17 13.15
N GLU A 68 -16.01 -17.07 13.77
CA GLU A 68 -16.84 -17.09 14.97
C GLU A 68 -18.18 -17.85 14.76
N PRO A 69 -19.04 -17.48 13.78
CA PRO A 69 -20.29 -18.19 13.54
C PRO A 69 -20.07 -19.65 13.10
N ARG A 70 -18.95 -19.94 12.44
CA ARG A 70 -18.66 -21.31 12.01
C ARG A 70 -18.27 -22.20 13.18
N ILE A 71 -17.44 -21.73 14.10
CA ILE A 71 -17.09 -22.45 15.33
C ILE A 71 -18.32 -22.64 16.20
N GLU A 72 -19.16 -21.61 16.36
CA GLU A 72 -20.40 -21.72 17.11
C GLU A 72 -21.30 -22.81 16.54
N GLN A 73 -21.50 -22.85 15.22
CA GLN A 73 -22.31 -23.88 14.54
C GLN A 73 -21.80 -25.31 14.78
N ILE A 74 -20.48 -25.49 14.86
CA ILE A 74 -19.85 -26.80 15.05
C ILE A 74 -20.01 -27.29 16.52
N LEU A 75 -19.87 -26.39 17.48
CA LEU A 75 -19.80 -26.74 18.89
C LEU A 75 -21.13 -26.65 19.62
N LEU A 76 -22.05 -25.80 19.20
CA LEU A 76 -23.32 -25.59 19.88
C LEU A 76 -24.15 -26.91 19.93
N GLY A 77 -24.57 -27.29 21.13
CA GLY A 77 -25.36 -28.52 21.34
C GLY A 77 -24.54 -29.81 21.41
N ALA A 78 -23.23 -29.78 21.23
CA ALA A 78 -22.37 -30.94 21.41
C ALA A 78 -22.27 -31.30 22.90
N PRO A 79 -22.18 -32.62 23.27
CA PRO A 79 -21.99 -33.03 24.64
C PRO A 79 -20.63 -32.58 25.20
N LEU A 80 -20.58 -32.16 26.47
CA LEU A 80 -19.33 -31.77 27.09
C LEU A 80 -18.31 -32.93 27.12
N ASP A 81 -18.80 -34.15 27.40
CA ASP A 81 -17.97 -35.34 27.45
C ASP A 81 -17.35 -35.73 26.10
N SER A 82 -17.89 -35.20 24.99
CA SER A 82 -17.31 -35.41 23.66
C SER A 82 -16.14 -34.49 23.33
N LEU A 83 -15.93 -33.41 24.09
CA LEU A 83 -14.89 -32.41 23.78
C LEU A 83 -13.46 -32.98 23.88
N ASP A 84 -13.20 -34.00 24.71
CA ASP A 84 -11.87 -34.61 24.81
C ASP A 84 -11.39 -35.21 23.49
N TRP A 85 -12.28 -35.83 22.71
CA TRP A 85 -11.95 -36.38 21.40
C TRP A 85 -12.38 -35.45 20.23
N ALA A 86 -13.48 -34.71 20.40
CA ALA A 86 -13.99 -33.81 19.35
C ALA A 86 -13.18 -32.52 19.23
N SER A 87 -12.48 -32.09 20.31
CA SER A 87 -11.66 -30.89 20.28
C SER A 87 -10.56 -30.96 19.22
N ALA A 88 -9.92 -32.12 19.05
CA ALA A 88 -8.89 -32.32 18.03
C ALA A 88 -9.48 -32.22 16.60
N VAL A 89 -10.66 -32.83 16.39
CA VAL A 89 -11.37 -32.77 15.08
C VAL A 89 -11.83 -31.34 14.80
N THR A 90 -12.42 -30.70 15.79
CA THR A 90 -12.88 -29.31 15.68
C THR A 90 -11.71 -28.36 15.38
N SER A 91 -10.60 -28.50 16.12
CA SER A 91 -9.39 -27.69 15.86
C SER A 91 -8.87 -27.91 14.44
N GLN A 92 -8.90 -29.15 13.95
CA GLN A 92 -8.48 -29.44 12.58
C GLN A 92 -9.43 -28.85 11.52
N LEU A 93 -10.75 -28.89 11.75
CA LEU A 93 -11.73 -28.29 10.85
C LEU A 93 -11.56 -26.76 10.79
N VAL A 94 -11.45 -26.10 11.93
CA VAL A 94 -11.21 -24.66 12.01
C VAL A 94 -9.89 -24.29 11.33
N ARG A 95 -8.84 -25.08 11.55
CA ARG A 95 -7.55 -24.88 10.90
C ARG A 95 -7.68 -24.96 9.38
N ASN A 96 -8.32 -26.01 8.87
CA ASN A 96 -8.47 -26.20 7.42
C ASN A 96 -9.26 -25.05 6.76
N GLU A 97 -10.31 -24.56 7.42
CA GLU A 97 -11.10 -23.43 6.93
C GLU A 97 -10.28 -22.13 6.95
N LEU A 98 -9.53 -21.90 8.03
CA LEU A 98 -8.65 -20.71 8.13
C LEU A 98 -7.47 -20.76 7.16
N GLU A 99 -6.85 -21.92 6.94
CA GLU A 99 -5.79 -22.09 5.94
C GLU A 99 -6.28 -21.78 4.53
N GLY A 100 -7.56 -22.05 4.23
CA GLY A 100 -8.18 -21.66 2.95
C GLY A 100 -8.41 -20.17 2.81
N ALA A 101 -8.80 -19.48 3.88
CA ALA A 101 -9.11 -18.05 3.88
C ALA A 101 -7.88 -17.17 4.13
N LEU A 102 -6.95 -17.64 4.97
CA LEU A 102 -5.76 -16.93 5.40
C LEU A 102 -4.51 -17.84 5.27
N PRO A 103 -4.10 -18.19 4.04
CA PRO A 103 -2.95 -19.09 3.83
C PRO A 103 -1.63 -18.49 4.33
N GLU A 104 -1.59 -17.19 4.62
CA GLU A 104 -0.42 -16.50 5.13
C GLU A 104 -0.27 -16.54 6.66
N PHE A 105 -1.22 -17.21 7.33
CA PHE A 105 -1.18 -17.39 8.78
C PHE A 105 -1.33 -18.84 9.15
N ILE A 106 -0.65 -19.25 10.22
CA ILE A 106 -0.83 -20.56 10.85
C ILE A 106 -1.82 -20.40 12.00
N PRO A 107 -3.04 -20.96 11.90
CA PRO A 107 -4.00 -20.88 12.98
C PRO A 107 -3.67 -21.92 14.07
N GLN A 108 -3.61 -21.47 15.31
CA GLN A 108 -3.54 -22.33 16.48
C GLN A 108 -4.82 -22.16 17.30
N VAL A 109 -5.52 -23.27 17.54
CA VAL A 109 -6.83 -23.29 18.21
C VAL A 109 -6.71 -23.90 19.60
N GLU A 110 -7.17 -23.18 20.60
CA GLU A 110 -7.27 -23.63 21.98
C GLU A 110 -8.75 -23.64 22.40
N ILE A 111 -9.23 -24.81 22.88
CA ILE A 111 -10.62 -25.00 23.30
C ILE A 111 -10.62 -25.25 24.81
N THR A 112 -11.32 -24.42 25.58
CA THR A 112 -11.57 -24.60 27.00
C THR A 112 -12.99 -25.10 27.18
N PRO A 113 -13.20 -26.37 27.55
CA PRO A 113 -14.53 -26.97 27.70
C PRO A 113 -15.31 -26.37 28.86
N GLY A 114 -16.64 -26.28 28.67
CA GLY A 114 -17.59 -25.81 29.66
C GLY A 114 -18.99 -25.66 29.08
N ILE A 115 -20.02 -25.45 29.93
CA ILE A 115 -21.37 -25.10 29.47
C ILE A 115 -21.33 -23.83 28.57
N GLN A 116 -20.44 -22.89 28.91
CA GLN A 116 -19.95 -21.81 28.06
C GLN A 116 -18.55 -22.18 27.59
N THR A 117 -18.44 -22.81 26.45
CA THR A 117 -17.15 -23.20 25.87
C THR A 117 -16.45 -21.94 25.33
N LYS A 118 -15.15 -21.81 25.69
CA LYS A 118 -14.30 -20.73 25.17
C LYS A 118 -13.35 -21.28 24.13
N VAL A 119 -13.32 -20.63 22.96
CA VAL A 119 -12.41 -20.97 21.87
C VAL A 119 -11.51 -19.76 21.58
N LYS A 120 -10.20 -19.95 21.68
CA LYS A 120 -9.20 -18.97 21.30
C LYS A 120 -8.51 -19.41 20.02
N VAL A 121 -8.48 -18.54 19.04
CA VAL A 121 -7.79 -18.76 17.77
C VAL A 121 -6.62 -17.80 17.68
N TYR A 122 -5.40 -18.31 17.72
CA TYR A 122 -4.18 -17.54 17.57
C TYR A 122 -3.76 -17.56 16.10
N LEU A 123 -3.56 -16.39 15.50
CA LEU A 123 -3.07 -16.24 14.13
C LEU A 123 -1.57 -15.93 14.17
N ILE A 124 -0.75 -16.88 13.74
CA ILE A 124 0.70 -16.73 13.70
C ILE A 124 1.12 -16.42 12.27
N PRO A 125 1.74 -15.26 11.99
CA PRO A 125 2.22 -14.91 10.67
C PRO A 125 3.16 -15.98 10.10
N GLN A 126 2.98 -16.35 8.81
CA GLN A 126 3.81 -17.31 8.11
C GLN A 126 4.57 -16.63 6.98
N GLY A 127 5.83 -17.00 6.79
CA GLY A 127 6.69 -16.48 5.75
C GLY A 127 7.33 -15.14 6.08
N ALA A 128 7.67 -14.35 5.04
CA ALA A 128 8.26 -13.05 5.21
C ALA A 128 7.22 -12.03 5.68
N VAL A 129 7.55 -11.28 6.74
CA VAL A 129 6.68 -10.22 7.28
C VAL A 129 7.25 -8.84 6.94
N ILE A 130 6.38 -7.83 6.88
CA ILE A 130 6.76 -6.43 6.74
C ILE A 130 7.51 -6.01 8.01
N ARG A 131 8.72 -5.50 7.83
CA ARG A 131 9.59 -5.01 8.90
C ARG A 131 9.62 -3.50 8.96
N HIS A 132 9.44 -2.87 7.82
CA HIS A 132 9.50 -1.43 7.70
C HIS A 132 8.57 -0.94 6.59
N GLY A 133 7.78 0.09 6.89
CA GLY A 133 6.91 0.76 5.93
C GLY A 133 7.35 2.20 5.71
N SER A 134 7.44 2.65 4.47
CA SER A 134 7.83 4.02 4.14
C SER A 134 7.14 4.55 2.89
N THR A 135 7.02 5.87 2.79
CA THR A 135 6.40 6.57 1.66
C THR A 135 7.42 7.45 0.96
N GLU A 136 7.45 7.35 -0.35
CA GLU A 136 8.23 8.20 -1.25
C GLU A 136 7.27 9.03 -2.10
N ILE A 137 7.42 10.37 -2.09
CA ILE A 137 6.61 11.27 -2.92
C ILE A 137 7.53 11.95 -3.91
N SER A 138 7.20 11.83 -5.20
CA SER A 138 7.89 12.49 -6.29
C SER A 138 6.94 13.37 -7.10
N SER A 139 7.43 14.49 -7.61
CA SER A 139 6.65 15.42 -8.43
C SER A 139 7.52 16.14 -9.43
N ASN A 140 7.03 16.30 -10.65
CA ASN A 140 7.67 17.09 -11.68
C ASN A 140 7.18 18.56 -11.70
N THR A 141 6.14 18.86 -10.94
CA THR A 141 5.44 20.17 -11.02
C THR A 141 5.47 20.95 -9.72
N LEU A 142 5.65 20.28 -8.59
CA LEU A 142 5.61 20.89 -7.26
C LEU A 142 6.75 20.38 -6.38
N PRO A 143 7.29 21.20 -5.45
CA PRO A 143 8.29 20.74 -4.50
C PRO A 143 7.71 19.64 -3.57
N SER A 144 8.47 18.59 -3.32
CA SER A 144 8.07 17.47 -2.44
C SER A 144 7.75 17.92 -1.00
N THR A 145 8.34 19.02 -0.55
CA THR A 145 8.09 19.62 0.77
C THR A 145 6.63 20.03 0.99
N VAL A 146 5.90 20.35 -0.08
CA VAL A 146 4.45 20.67 -0.01
C VAL A 146 3.64 19.47 0.49
N PHE A 147 4.15 18.25 0.28
CA PHE A 147 3.47 16.99 0.60
C PHE A 147 3.98 16.35 1.89
N TYR A 148 4.76 17.05 2.70
CA TYR A 148 5.32 16.50 3.93
C TYR A 148 4.26 15.91 4.87
N ALA A 149 3.13 16.60 5.04
CA ALA A 149 2.03 16.10 5.87
C ALA A 149 1.39 14.82 5.29
N THR A 150 1.23 14.76 3.97
CA THR A 150 0.72 13.56 3.27
C THR A 150 1.70 12.39 3.42
N LYS A 151 2.99 12.65 3.23
CA LYS A 151 4.04 11.64 3.43
C LYS A 151 3.99 11.06 4.84
N ARG A 152 3.99 11.93 5.86
CA ARG A 152 3.95 11.50 7.27
C ARG A 152 2.70 10.68 7.58
N TYR A 153 1.54 11.08 7.09
CA TYR A 153 0.30 10.34 7.30
C TYR A 153 0.39 8.90 6.77
N TYR A 154 0.92 8.72 5.55
CA TYR A 154 1.06 7.39 4.98
C TYR A 154 2.26 6.61 5.54
N ASP A 155 3.33 7.26 5.98
CA ASP A 155 4.39 6.60 6.74
C ASP A 155 3.81 5.99 8.03
N ASP A 156 3.05 6.75 8.82
CA ASP A 156 2.40 6.27 10.04
C ASP A 156 1.40 5.11 9.74
N TYR A 157 0.67 5.19 8.63
CA TYR A 157 -0.23 4.12 8.19
C TYR A 157 0.52 2.83 7.82
N LEU A 158 1.62 2.94 7.06
CA LEU A 158 2.42 1.78 6.64
C LEU A 158 3.18 1.13 7.80
N VAL A 159 3.64 1.91 8.79
CA VAL A 159 4.17 1.39 10.06
C VAL A 159 3.10 0.56 10.77
N GLY A 160 1.83 0.95 10.63
CA GLY A 160 0.70 0.16 11.11
C GLY A 160 0.54 -1.23 10.46
N LEU A 161 1.22 -1.53 9.36
CA LEU A 161 1.22 -2.84 8.70
C LEU A 161 2.44 -3.71 9.08
N GLU A 162 3.32 -3.25 9.96
CA GLU A 162 4.46 -4.04 10.43
C GLU A 162 3.99 -5.32 11.13
N GLY A 163 4.69 -6.42 10.86
CA GLY A 163 4.35 -7.75 11.35
C GLY A 163 3.38 -8.53 10.45
N VAL A 164 2.71 -7.90 9.50
CA VAL A 164 1.83 -8.57 8.54
C VAL A 164 2.65 -9.33 7.49
N PRO A 165 2.24 -10.57 7.10
CA PRO A 165 2.88 -11.28 6.01
C PRO A 165 2.83 -10.49 4.70
N VAL A 166 3.97 -10.42 4.00
CA VAL A 166 4.08 -9.74 2.69
C VAL A 166 3.09 -10.34 1.68
N ALA A 167 2.89 -11.67 1.70
CA ALA A 167 1.95 -12.36 0.82
C ALA A 167 0.50 -11.93 1.08
N PHE A 168 0.12 -11.65 2.33
CA PHE A 168 -1.20 -11.13 2.69
C PHE A 168 -1.43 -9.75 2.09
N VAL A 169 -0.46 -8.84 2.23
CA VAL A 169 -0.56 -7.50 1.62
C VAL A 169 -0.58 -7.60 0.10
N ALA A 170 0.18 -8.52 -0.51
CA ALA A 170 0.16 -8.76 -1.95
C ALA A 170 -1.24 -9.20 -2.45
N ARG A 171 -1.92 -10.06 -1.69
CA ARG A 171 -3.30 -10.51 -2.02
C ARG A 171 -4.30 -9.35 -1.94
N HIS A 172 -4.10 -8.41 -1.04
CA HIS A 172 -4.96 -7.23 -0.82
C HIS A 172 -4.42 -5.94 -1.44
N GLU A 173 -3.43 -6.02 -2.33
CA GLU A 173 -2.77 -4.85 -2.92
C GLU A 173 -3.76 -3.89 -3.60
N SER A 174 -4.68 -4.44 -4.38
CA SER A 174 -5.69 -3.64 -5.10
C SER A 174 -6.60 -2.86 -4.15
N ASP A 175 -7.04 -3.49 -3.07
CA ASP A 175 -7.94 -2.86 -2.09
C ASP A 175 -7.20 -1.78 -1.29
N LEU A 176 -5.94 -2.07 -0.93
CA LEU A 176 -5.07 -1.12 -0.25
C LEU A 176 -4.77 0.10 -1.14
N LEU A 177 -4.43 -0.11 -2.40
CA LEU A 177 -4.21 0.97 -3.36
C LEU A 177 -5.48 1.80 -3.61
N ASN A 178 -6.65 1.16 -3.71
CA ASN A 178 -7.93 1.85 -3.86
C ASN A 178 -8.24 2.71 -2.61
N PHE A 179 -7.99 2.18 -1.42
CA PHE A 179 -8.17 2.93 -0.17
C PHE A 179 -7.24 4.15 -0.13
N ILE A 180 -5.96 3.99 -0.46
CA ILE A 180 -4.98 5.07 -0.53
C ILE A 180 -5.39 6.10 -1.59
N GLN A 181 -5.77 5.65 -2.80
CA GLN A 181 -6.20 6.55 -3.89
C GLN A 181 -7.41 7.39 -3.48
N GLN A 182 -8.42 6.79 -2.85
CA GLN A 182 -9.59 7.53 -2.36
C GLN A 182 -9.20 8.58 -1.31
N GLY A 183 -8.29 8.24 -0.40
CA GLY A 183 -7.77 9.18 0.59
C GLY A 183 -7.01 10.36 -0.05
N LEU A 184 -6.21 10.09 -1.07
CA LEU A 184 -5.47 11.09 -1.83
C LEU A 184 -6.40 12.02 -2.63
N ASP A 185 -7.40 11.46 -3.32
CA ASP A 185 -8.36 12.22 -4.13
C ASP A 185 -9.25 13.13 -3.29
N ASN A 186 -9.60 12.70 -2.07
CA ASN A 186 -10.38 13.48 -1.13
C ASN A 186 -9.54 14.53 -0.37
N SER A 187 -8.24 14.57 -0.58
CA SER A 187 -7.37 15.55 0.07
C SER A 187 -7.70 16.98 -0.37
N ARG A 188 -7.59 17.94 0.56
CA ARG A 188 -7.79 19.36 0.25
C ARG A 188 -6.84 19.87 -0.82
N ALA A 189 -5.63 19.32 -0.87
CA ALA A 189 -4.62 19.67 -1.86
C ALA A 189 -5.07 19.27 -3.27
N SER A 190 -5.57 18.05 -3.45
CA SER A 190 -6.08 17.55 -4.73
C SER A 190 -7.22 18.44 -5.25
N GLN A 191 -8.21 18.69 -4.40
CA GLN A 191 -9.40 19.46 -4.80
C GLN A 191 -9.10 20.93 -5.12
N ARG A 192 -8.22 21.58 -4.32
CA ARG A 192 -7.96 23.02 -4.47
C ARG A 192 -6.97 23.34 -5.57
N PHE A 193 -5.94 22.53 -5.75
CA PHE A 193 -4.82 22.84 -6.64
C PHE A 193 -4.81 22.01 -7.92
N GLY A 194 -5.84 21.19 -8.18
CA GLY A 194 -5.89 20.32 -9.35
C GLY A 194 -4.71 19.35 -9.39
N ILE A 195 -4.42 18.75 -8.24
CA ILE A 195 -3.32 17.78 -8.09
C ILE A 195 -3.83 16.40 -8.39
N THR A 196 -3.15 15.67 -9.25
CA THR A 196 -3.35 14.26 -9.50
C THR A 196 -2.28 13.49 -8.76
N MET A 197 -2.67 12.50 -7.96
CA MET A 197 -1.78 11.64 -7.19
C MET A 197 -1.98 10.20 -7.62
N LYS A 198 -0.89 9.51 -7.97
CA LYS A 198 -0.93 8.10 -8.41
C LYS A 198 -0.07 7.27 -7.46
N PRO A 199 -0.68 6.49 -6.55
CA PRO A 199 0.04 5.60 -5.68
C PRO A 199 0.44 4.31 -6.40
N THR A 200 1.60 3.77 -6.06
CA THR A 200 2.07 2.43 -6.43
C THR A 200 2.76 1.80 -5.24
N LEU A 201 2.56 0.49 -5.04
CA LEU A 201 3.20 -0.26 -3.96
C LEU A 201 4.37 -1.07 -4.48
N GLN A 202 5.47 -1.03 -3.77
CA GLN A 202 6.58 -1.94 -3.95
C GLN A 202 6.60 -2.89 -2.74
N LEU A 203 6.18 -4.14 -3.01
CA LEU A 203 6.02 -5.17 -1.98
C LEU A 203 7.37 -5.77 -1.59
N GLY A 204 7.54 -6.01 -0.30
CA GLY A 204 8.72 -6.61 0.28
C GLY A 204 8.71 -6.54 1.80
N THR A 205 9.77 -7.02 2.45
CA THR A 205 9.97 -6.80 3.91
C THR A 205 10.09 -5.32 4.25
N ASP A 206 10.59 -4.53 3.30
CA ASP A 206 10.55 -3.08 3.29
C ASP A 206 9.44 -2.67 2.32
N LEU A 207 8.27 -2.35 2.88
CA LEU A 207 7.11 -1.92 2.10
C LEU A 207 7.26 -0.45 1.71
N LEU A 208 7.30 -0.17 0.41
CA LEU A 208 7.45 1.19 -0.09
C LEU A 208 6.23 1.64 -0.90
N LEU A 209 5.57 2.68 -0.41
CA LEU A 209 4.51 3.38 -1.13
C LEU A 209 5.13 4.53 -1.92
N LYS A 210 5.08 4.45 -3.26
CA LYS A 210 5.48 5.53 -4.14
C LYS A 210 4.25 6.31 -4.60
N ILE A 211 4.25 7.62 -4.40
CA ILE A 211 3.17 8.50 -4.84
C ILE A 211 3.75 9.49 -5.84
N GLN A 212 3.36 9.33 -7.11
CA GLN A 212 3.66 10.33 -8.13
C GLN A 212 2.60 11.43 -8.06
N VAL A 213 3.05 12.67 -7.89
CA VAL A 213 2.20 13.85 -7.70
C VAL A 213 2.45 14.86 -8.79
N ASP A 214 1.41 15.21 -9.55
CA ASP A 214 1.52 16.23 -10.59
C ASP A 214 0.35 17.21 -10.54
N SER A 215 0.65 18.50 -10.69
CA SER A 215 -0.38 19.53 -10.84
C SER A 215 -0.72 19.75 -12.31
N SER A 216 -2.02 19.73 -12.62
CA SER A 216 -2.53 20.11 -13.94
C SER A 216 -2.62 21.63 -14.15
N ARG A 217 -2.45 22.42 -13.08
CA ARG A 217 -2.67 23.87 -13.10
C ARG A 217 -1.43 24.69 -12.80
N TYR A 218 -0.53 24.19 -11.95
CA TYR A 218 0.58 24.97 -11.42
C TYR A 218 1.91 24.30 -11.66
N ILE A 219 2.94 25.12 -11.81
CA ILE A 219 4.35 24.71 -11.82
C ILE A 219 5.03 25.50 -10.72
N VAL A 220 5.66 24.81 -9.78
CA VAL A 220 6.58 25.39 -8.80
C VAL A 220 7.76 24.46 -8.68
N ARG A 221 8.91 24.85 -9.20
CA ARG A 221 10.13 24.04 -9.22
C ARG A 221 11.29 24.85 -8.71
N ALA A 222 12.21 24.21 -8.00
CA ALA A 222 13.49 24.77 -7.60
C ALA A 222 14.61 23.86 -8.06
N GLU A 223 15.70 24.44 -8.55
CA GLU A 223 16.89 23.72 -9.02
C GLU A 223 18.14 24.49 -8.60
N GLY A 224 19.09 23.82 -7.97
CA GLY A 224 20.45 24.30 -7.81
C GLY A 224 21.29 23.86 -9.00
N TYR A 225 22.16 24.72 -9.54
CA TYR A 225 23.07 24.36 -10.60
C TYR A 225 24.50 24.84 -10.30
N LEU A 226 25.46 24.10 -10.85
CA LEU A 226 26.88 24.42 -10.84
C LEU A 226 27.40 24.31 -12.27
N ASP A 227 27.80 25.42 -12.87
CA ASP A 227 28.42 25.47 -14.18
C ASP A 227 29.94 25.36 -14.04
N MET A 228 30.53 24.39 -14.74
CA MET A 228 31.98 24.19 -14.78
C MET A 228 32.50 24.33 -16.21
N GLY A 229 33.56 25.14 -16.37
CA GLY A 229 34.25 25.25 -17.64
C GLY A 229 33.67 26.24 -18.63
N THR A 230 32.73 27.10 -18.23
CA THR A 230 32.22 28.23 -19.03
C THR A 230 32.77 29.56 -18.51
N GLU A 231 33.10 30.49 -19.42
CA GLU A 231 33.42 31.87 -19.06
C GLU A 231 32.14 32.67 -18.72
N THR A 232 31.38 32.14 -17.74
CA THR A 232 30.19 32.83 -17.23
C THR A 232 30.55 33.53 -15.91
N ASP A 233 30.01 34.71 -15.69
CA ASP A 233 30.23 35.51 -14.47
C ASP A 233 29.64 34.82 -13.23
N HIS A 234 28.80 33.77 -13.40
CA HIS A 234 28.10 33.07 -12.33
C HIS A 234 28.14 31.57 -12.53
N ASN A 235 28.97 30.90 -11.74
CA ASN A 235 29.15 29.45 -11.81
C ASN A 235 28.18 28.66 -10.92
N VAL A 236 27.57 29.31 -9.93
CA VAL A 236 26.61 28.70 -8.99
C VAL A 236 25.33 29.51 -8.99
N GLY A 237 24.20 28.83 -8.97
CA GLY A 237 22.91 29.52 -8.88
C GLY A 237 21.77 28.63 -8.45
N ILE A 238 20.68 29.30 -8.09
CA ILE A 238 19.39 28.65 -7.78
C ILE A 238 18.40 29.21 -8.77
N LYS A 239 17.69 28.31 -9.46
CA LYS A 239 16.58 28.63 -10.36
C LYS A 239 15.27 28.26 -9.71
N LEU A 240 14.32 29.17 -9.70
CA LEU A 240 12.96 28.94 -9.24
C LEU A 240 12.02 29.18 -10.42
N TRP A 241 11.13 28.23 -10.66
CA TRP A 241 10.04 28.38 -11.64
C TRP A 241 8.73 28.46 -10.91
N SER A 242 7.94 29.46 -11.19
CA SER A 242 6.58 29.59 -10.67
C SER A 242 5.63 29.99 -11.80
N GLY A 243 4.58 29.22 -12.03
CA GLY A 243 3.71 29.44 -13.17
C GLY A 243 2.43 28.64 -13.18
N ILE A 244 1.71 28.80 -14.29
CA ILE A 244 0.44 28.13 -14.56
C ILE A 244 0.51 27.36 -15.87
N LYS A 245 -0.13 26.21 -15.90
CA LYS A 245 -0.31 25.37 -17.10
C LYS A 245 -1.61 25.73 -17.79
N GLN A 246 -1.56 25.89 -19.11
CA GLN A 246 -2.74 26.16 -19.92
C GLN A 246 -2.69 25.33 -21.21
N GLY A 247 -3.28 24.15 -21.19
CA GLY A 247 -3.26 23.21 -22.31
C GLY A 247 -1.85 22.71 -22.60
N LYS A 248 -1.35 22.97 -23.83
CA LYS A 248 0.02 22.65 -24.24
C LYS A 248 1.02 23.77 -23.95
N GLY A 249 0.59 24.85 -23.31
CA GLY A 249 1.42 25.99 -22.99
C GLY A 249 1.53 26.26 -21.51
N ASP A 250 2.71 26.68 -21.05
CA ASP A 250 3.00 27.04 -19.68
C ASP A 250 3.47 28.48 -19.61
N TRP A 251 2.79 29.30 -18.80
CA TRP A 251 3.22 30.63 -18.45
C TRP A 251 3.91 30.60 -17.10
N TYR A 252 5.18 31.00 -17.06
CA TYR A 252 5.92 30.97 -15.79
C TYR A 252 6.93 32.11 -15.70
N LEU A 253 7.28 32.43 -14.46
CA LEU A 253 8.40 33.26 -14.10
C LEU A 253 9.54 32.36 -13.66
N GLU A 254 10.65 32.37 -14.40
CA GLU A 254 11.92 31.82 -13.93
C GLU A 254 12.65 32.91 -13.14
N THR A 255 13.05 32.64 -11.94
CA THR A 255 13.79 33.54 -11.07
C THR A 255 15.12 32.90 -10.75
N ASN A 256 16.22 33.50 -11.17
CA ASN A 256 17.57 33.01 -10.90
C ASN A 256 18.20 33.86 -9.79
N PHE A 257 18.72 33.16 -8.79
CA PHE A 257 19.54 33.76 -7.74
C PHE A 257 20.98 33.33 -7.90
N PHE A 258 21.89 34.30 -7.93
CA PHE A 258 23.34 34.10 -8.03
C PHE A 258 23.99 34.45 -6.68
N PRO A 259 24.38 33.43 -5.88
CA PRO A 259 24.94 33.65 -4.55
C PRO A 259 26.25 34.47 -4.56
N ASP A 260 27.06 34.33 -5.60
CA ASP A 260 28.37 34.95 -5.71
C ASP A 260 28.28 36.48 -5.69
N ASP A 261 27.27 37.05 -6.37
CA ASP A 261 27.06 38.48 -6.51
C ASP A 261 25.81 39.00 -5.78
N TYR A 262 25.08 38.13 -5.10
CA TYR A 262 23.76 38.44 -4.51
C TYR A 262 22.78 39.05 -5.51
N LYS A 263 22.85 38.64 -6.78
CA LYS A 263 22.01 39.16 -7.86
C LYS A 263 20.80 38.25 -8.11
N TRP A 264 19.73 38.90 -8.54
CA TRP A 264 18.50 38.24 -9.00
C TRP A 264 18.28 38.56 -10.45
N ALA A 265 17.92 37.56 -11.25
CA ALA A 265 17.46 37.74 -12.62
C ALA A 265 16.08 37.14 -12.80
N PHE A 266 15.21 37.86 -13.49
CA PHE A 266 13.81 37.47 -13.67
C PHE A 266 13.53 37.27 -15.16
N TYR A 267 12.98 36.10 -15.49
CA TYR A 267 12.67 35.70 -16.87
C TYR A 267 11.18 35.32 -16.96
N PRO A 268 10.27 36.27 -17.23
CA PRO A 268 8.94 35.92 -17.70
C PRO A 268 9.05 35.05 -18.95
N SER A 269 8.34 33.95 -18.98
CA SER A 269 8.56 32.86 -19.90
C SER A 269 7.26 32.25 -20.36
N TYR A 270 7.26 31.79 -21.61
CA TYR A 270 6.22 30.96 -22.17
C TYR A 270 6.85 29.71 -22.79
N ALA A 271 6.47 28.53 -22.32
CA ALA A 271 6.86 27.25 -22.87
C ALA A 271 5.70 26.60 -23.61
N TYR A 272 6.02 25.94 -24.73
CA TYR A 272 5.06 25.15 -25.49
C TYR A 272 5.55 23.73 -25.65
N HIS A 273 4.69 22.77 -25.26
CA HIS A 273 4.94 21.34 -25.36
C HIS A 273 4.44 20.79 -26.69
N PHE A 274 5.35 20.51 -27.62
CA PHE A 274 5.01 19.86 -28.89
C PHE A 274 4.58 18.42 -28.68
N THR A 275 5.36 17.71 -27.89
CA THR A 275 5.12 16.34 -27.43
C THR A 275 5.35 16.27 -25.92
N GLU A 276 5.16 15.10 -25.32
CA GLU A 276 5.50 14.87 -23.90
C GLU A 276 6.99 15.06 -23.62
N ASP A 277 7.84 14.77 -24.61
CA ASP A 277 9.30 14.83 -24.50
C ASP A 277 9.94 16.09 -25.11
N THR A 278 9.19 16.88 -25.88
CA THR A 278 9.74 18.05 -26.64
C THR A 278 9.09 19.34 -26.19
N THR A 279 9.88 20.22 -25.61
CA THR A 279 9.43 21.53 -25.12
C THR A 279 10.28 22.65 -25.71
N MET A 280 9.64 23.70 -26.19
CA MET A 280 10.31 24.95 -26.61
C MET A 280 9.81 26.09 -25.75
N ALA A 281 10.70 26.97 -25.30
CA ALA A 281 10.29 28.14 -24.55
C ALA A 281 10.94 29.40 -25.04
N TYR A 282 10.20 30.49 -24.92
CA TYR A 282 10.67 31.85 -25.06
C TYR A 282 10.71 32.54 -23.71
N GLN A 283 11.81 33.23 -23.42
CA GLN A 283 12.07 33.92 -22.17
C GLN A 283 12.60 35.33 -22.44
N TYR A 284 12.26 36.25 -21.56
CA TYR A 284 12.82 37.61 -21.61
C TYR A 284 13.53 37.94 -20.30
N ASN A 285 14.81 38.28 -20.37
CA ASN A 285 15.55 38.71 -19.18
C ASN A 285 15.22 40.15 -18.85
N LEU A 286 14.55 40.40 -17.72
CA LEU A 286 14.17 41.75 -17.29
C LEU A 286 15.36 42.55 -16.77
N SER A 287 16.39 41.90 -16.26
CA SER A 287 17.58 42.58 -15.71
C SER A 287 18.50 43.07 -16.79
N ASP A 288 18.85 42.22 -17.76
CA ASP A 288 19.83 42.50 -18.79
C ASP A 288 19.19 42.84 -20.17
N LYS A 289 17.86 42.83 -20.22
CA LYS A 289 17.04 43.26 -21.40
C LYS A 289 17.36 42.50 -22.68
N TYR A 290 17.48 41.17 -22.60
CA TYR A 290 17.67 40.35 -23.79
C TYR A 290 16.63 39.19 -23.82
N SER A 291 16.40 38.71 -25.04
CA SER A 291 15.49 37.59 -25.29
C SER A 291 16.27 36.30 -25.48
N ARG A 292 15.73 35.21 -24.98
CA ARG A 292 16.28 33.86 -25.23
C ARG A 292 15.19 32.90 -25.66
N MET A 293 15.59 31.95 -26.45
CA MET A 293 14.77 30.81 -26.81
C MET A 293 15.54 29.52 -26.51
N TRP A 294 14.86 28.54 -25.94
CA TRP A 294 15.46 27.21 -25.75
C TRP A 294 14.52 26.11 -26.21
N LEU A 295 15.14 25.02 -26.64
CA LEU A 295 14.49 23.74 -26.97
C LEU A 295 15.05 22.66 -26.06
N ARG A 296 14.17 21.90 -25.44
CA ARG A 296 14.51 20.75 -24.65
C ARG A 296 13.91 19.50 -25.27
N GLN A 297 14.72 18.43 -25.35
CA GLN A 297 14.31 17.10 -25.75
C GLN A 297 14.69 16.13 -24.64
N ASP A 298 13.69 15.49 -24.05
CA ASP A 298 13.90 14.44 -23.09
C ASP A 298 14.25 13.11 -23.80
N ILE A 299 15.28 12.41 -23.32
CA ILE A 299 15.80 11.15 -23.87
C ILE A 299 15.69 10.09 -22.75
N GLY A 300 14.53 9.45 -22.68
CA GLY A 300 14.22 8.52 -21.59
C GLY A 300 13.94 9.24 -20.26
N ALA A 301 14.05 8.50 -19.14
CA ALA A 301 13.55 8.95 -17.85
C ALA A 301 14.40 10.02 -17.15
N ARG A 302 15.67 10.19 -17.51
CA ARG A 302 16.63 11.02 -16.73
C ARG A 302 17.54 11.90 -17.57
N TRP A 303 17.65 11.65 -18.86
CA TRP A 303 18.52 12.42 -19.73
C TRP A 303 17.74 13.43 -20.54
N HIS A 304 18.26 14.65 -20.69
CA HIS A 304 17.71 15.60 -21.62
C HIS A 304 18.80 16.41 -22.32
N VAL A 305 18.54 16.74 -23.56
CA VAL A 305 19.34 17.67 -24.37
C VAL A 305 18.66 19.02 -24.39
N ARG A 306 19.42 20.07 -24.22
CA ARG A 306 18.95 21.44 -24.30
C ARG A 306 19.78 22.22 -25.32
N ALA A 307 19.11 22.92 -26.23
CA ALA A 307 19.70 23.91 -27.11
C ALA A 307 19.11 25.29 -26.74
N GLN A 308 19.94 26.30 -26.57
CA GLN A 308 19.53 27.66 -26.21
C GLN A 308 20.17 28.66 -27.11
N ARG A 309 19.43 29.71 -27.44
CA ARG A 309 19.93 30.89 -28.18
C ARG A 309 19.49 32.17 -27.49
N ASP A 310 20.47 33.00 -27.17
CA ASP A 310 20.29 34.37 -26.72
C ASP A 310 20.43 35.30 -27.91
N PHE A 311 19.40 36.11 -28.21
CA PHE A 311 19.32 36.81 -29.48
C PHE A 311 20.19 38.08 -29.53
N GLU A 312 20.17 38.90 -28.51
CA GLU A 312 20.88 40.18 -28.44
C GLU A 312 22.39 39.96 -28.30
N ILE A 313 22.80 39.01 -27.47
CA ILE A 313 24.21 38.67 -27.26
C ILE A 313 24.74 37.66 -28.28
N LYS A 314 23.85 37.13 -29.16
CA LYS A 314 24.15 36.15 -30.22
C LYS A 314 24.86 34.88 -29.72
N ARG A 315 24.58 34.47 -28.52
CA ARG A 315 25.18 33.29 -27.89
C ARG A 315 24.31 32.05 -28.14
N ASN A 316 24.95 30.97 -28.54
CA ASN A 316 24.31 29.64 -28.64
C ASN A 316 24.93 28.72 -27.58
N GLU A 317 24.09 27.98 -26.86
CA GLU A 317 24.50 27.01 -25.88
C GLU A 317 23.85 25.67 -26.19
N PHE A 318 24.61 24.60 -26.02
CA PHE A 318 24.14 23.23 -26.12
C PHE A 318 24.52 22.50 -24.81
N GLY A 319 23.58 21.84 -24.19
CA GLY A 319 23.78 21.13 -22.95
C GLY A 319 23.18 19.74 -22.99
N LEU A 320 23.84 18.81 -22.32
CA LEU A 320 23.32 17.51 -21.95
C LEU A 320 23.19 17.51 -20.44
N ALA A 321 22.01 17.20 -19.92
CA ALA A 321 21.79 17.14 -18.49
C ALA A 321 21.22 15.80 -18.07
N TYR A 322 21.50 15.43 -16.83
CA TYR A 322 21.04 14.22 -16.18
C TYR A 322 20.36 14.57 -14.86
N ASP A 323 19.12 14.17 -14.71
CA ASP A 323 18.37 14.39 -13.48
C ASP A 323 18.82 13.36 -12.42
N LEU A 324 19.51 13.81 -11.38
CA LEU A 324 20.06 12.96 -10.33
C LEU A 324 18.96 12.36 -9.44
N ASN A 325 17.95 13.14 -9.11
CA ASN A 325 16.76 12.70 -8.40
C ASN A 325 15.58 13.63 -8.66
N ASN A 326 14.38 13.16 -8.38
CA ASN A 326 13.12 13.93 -8.51
C ASN A 326 12.69 14.57 -7.18
N TYR A 327 13.62 14.80 -6.24
CA TYR A 327 13.34 15.15 -4.84
C TYR A 327 13.55 16.62 -4.47
N LEU A 328 13.84 17.47 -5.41
CA LEU A 328 13.95 18.91 -5.14
C LEU A 328 12.74 19.67 -5.58
#